data_6392b099ebb82884536a6079dc448d6c
#
_entry.id   6392b099ebb82884536a6079dc448d6c
#
_cell.length_a   1.000
_cell.length_b   1.000
_cell.length_c   1.000
_cell.angle_alpha   90.00
_cell.angle_beta   90.00
_cell.angle_gamma   90.00
#
_symmetry.space_group_name_H-M   'P 1'
#
loop_
_entity.id
_entity.type
_entity.pdbx_description
1 polymer ?
#
loop_
_entity_poly.entity_id
_entity_poly.type
_entity_poly.pdbx_seq_one_letter_code
_entity_poly.pdbx_strand_id
1 'polypeptide(L)'
;MSPDILHTLKVYSQFVHPILMWILLALTSYAMYTGLQWRRTRSAKGDLKKELVKQKFNIKHHQIGAIVLTLMVVGSIGSTYINSGKLFVNPHLVAGLGMTCLIAVSASLTPFMQKGQEWARLSHILINVVLTGLFGWQAVTGMVIVQNIINRM
;
A
#
# COMPACT_ATOMS: atom_id res chain seq x y z
N MET A 1 -21.53 16.31 23.73
CA MET A 1 -21.10 14.89 23.60
C MET A 1 -20.59 14.49 24.97
N SER A 2 -21.09 13.39 25.53
CA SER A 2 -20.67 12.98 26.89
C SER A 2 -19.17 12.60 26.89
N PRO A 3 -18.43 12.82 28.00
CA PRO A 3 -17.02 12.42 28.13
C PRO A 3 -16.78 10.95 27.79
N ASP A 4 -17.73 10.07 28.12
CA ASP A 4 -17.67 8.64 27.85
C ASP A 4 -17.69 8.31 26.35
N ILE A 5 -18.50 9.04 25.57
CA ILE A 5 -18.56 8.86 24.10
C ILE A 5 -17.25 9.29 23.45
N LEU A 6 -16.67 10.41 23.90
CA LEU A 6 -15.38 10.88 23.40
C LEU A 6 -14.24 9.89 23.70
N HIS A 7 -14.23 9.35 24.92
CA HIS A 7 -13.26 8.34 25.33
C HIS A 7 -13.40 7.08 24.46
N THR A 8 -14.62 6.58 24.31
CA THR A 8 -14.94 5.39 23.51
C THR A 8 -14.49 5.58 22.03
N LEU A 9 -14.83 6.72 21.40
CA LEU A 9 -14.41 7.03 20.03
C LEU A 9 -12.89 7.08 19.90
N LYS A 10 -12.19 7.69 20.86
CA LYS A 10 -10.73 7.76 20.87
C LYS A 10 -10.09 6.38 20.96
N VAL A 11 -10.62 5.48 21.76
CA VAL A 11 -10.14 4.10 21.90
C VAL A 11 -10.33 3.34 20.59
N TYR A 12 -11.54 3.34 20.02
CA TYR A 12 -11.82 2.61 18.78
C TYR A 12 -11.06 3.17 17.57
N SER A 13 -10.84 4.48 17.52
CA SER A 13 -10.07 5.09 16.42
C SER A 13 -8.62 4.59 16.32
N GLN A 14 -8.04 4.11 17.44
CA GLN A 14 -6.70 3.55 17.47
C GLN A 14 -6.56 2.23 16.70
N PHE A 15 -7.67 1.49 16.53
CA PHE A 15 -7.68 0.23 15.78
C PHE A 15 -7.87 0.42 14.26
N VAL A 16 -8.35 1.58 13.81
CA VAL A 16 -8.57 1.87 12.39
C VAL A 16 -7.26 1.75 11.59
N HIS A 17 -6.18 2.32 12.12
CA HIS A 17 -4.89 2.30 11.43
C HIS A 17 -4.31 0.89 11.26
N PRO A 18 -4.21 0.02 12.28
CA PRO A 18 -3.79 -1.37 12.12
C PRO A 18 -4.62 -2.16 11.10
N ILE A 19 -5.94 -2.01 11.13
CA ILE A 19 -6.83 -2.66 10.16
C ILE A 19 -6.50 -2.18 8.73
N LEU A 20 -6.32 -0.87 8.54
CA LEU A 20 -5.95 -0.29 7.26
C LEU A 20 -4.60 -0.85 6.75
N MET A 21 -3.61 -1.06 7.63
CA MET A 21 -2.32 -1.63 7.25
C MET A 21 -2.44 -3.06 6.74
N TRP A 22 -3.29 -3.90 7.32
CA TRP A 22 -3.56 -5.25 6.82
C TRP A 22 -4.27 -5.24 5.46
N ILE A 23 -5.24 -4.33 5.29
CA ILE A 23 -5.91 -4.12 4.00
C ILE A 23 -4.89 -3.70 2.94
N LEU A 24 -4.01 -2.75 3.25
CA LEU A 24 -2.96 -2.28 2.34
C LEU A 24 -1.97 -3.40 1.98
N LEU A 25 -1.57 -4.23 2.93
CA LEU A 25 -0.72 -5.39 2.67
C LEU A 25 -1.40 -6.38 1.70
N ALA A 26 -2.68 -6.68 1.93
CA ALA A 26 -3.45 -7.57 1.05
C ALA A 26 -3.59 -6.98 -0.36
N LEU A 27 -3.94 -5.69 -0.48
CA LEU A 27 -4.08 -4.99 -1.76
C LEU A 27 -2.75 -4.90 -2.51
N THR A 28 -1.65 -4.62 -1.83
CA THR A 28 -0.30 -4.55 -2.43
C THR A 28 0.14 -5.92 -2.93
N SER A 29 -0.09 -6.98 -2.15
CA SER A 29 0.19 -8.35 -2.57
C SER A 29 -0.64 -8.76 -3.80
N TYR A 30 -1.92 -8.36 -3.84
CA TYR A 30 -2.77 -8.60 -4.99
C TYR A 30 -2.37 -7.75 -6.21
N ALA A 31 -1.95 -6.50 -6.02
CA ALA A 31 -1.38 -5.67 -7.08
C ALA A 31 -0.13 -6.34 -7.68
N MET A 32 0.76 -6.86 -6.84
CA MET A 32 1.95 -7.60 -7.30
C MET A 32 1.56 -8.84 -8.10
N TYR A 33 0.62 -9.64 -7.61
CA TYR A 33 0.09 -10.80 -8.34
C TYR A 33 -0.45 -10.42 -9.72
N THR A 34 -1.32 -9.40 -9.81
CA THR A 34 -1.89 -8.96 -11.09
C THR A 34 -0.84 -8.39 -12.03
N GLY A 35 0.17 -7.70 -11.52
CA GLY A 35 1.32 -7.22 -12.28
C GLY A 35 2.15 -8.35 -12.89
N LEU A 36 2.42 -9.41 -12.11
CA LEU A 36 3.10 -10.62 -12.58
C LEU A 36 2.29 -11.35 -13.65
N GLN A 37 0.97 -11.48 -13.47
CA GLN A 37 0.08 -12.07 -14.48
C GLN A 37 0.03 -11.23 -15.75
N TRP A 38 0.05 -9.90 -15.63
CA TRP A 38 0.15 -9.02 -16.78
C TRP A 38 1.48 -9.20 -17.54
N ARG A 39 2.60 -9.35 -16.83
CA ARG A 39 3.89 -9.68 -17.43
C ARG A 39 3.81 -11.02 -18.18
N ARG A 40 3.23 -12.06 -17.56
CA ARG A 40 3.00 -13.39 -18.18
C ARG A 40 2.14 -13.28 -19.43
N THR A 41 1.08 -12.48 -19.41
CA THR A 41 0.19 -12.23 -20.55
C THR A 41 0.96 -11.69 -21.76
N ARG A 42 1.93 -10.79 -21.56
CA ARG A 42 2.74 -10.23 -22.65
C ARG A 42 3.68 -11.25 -23.29
N SER A 43 4.19 -12.19 -22.52
CA SER A 43 5.11 -13.24 -22.97
C SER A 43 4.40 -14.48 -23.51
N ALA A 44 3.12 -14.66 -23.20
CA ALA A 44 2.33 -15.83 -23.63
C ALA A 44 2.03 -15.79 -25.15
N LYS A 45 1.85 -16.98 -25.73
CA LYS A 45 1.48 -17.19 -27.15
C LYS A 45 0.25 -18.11 -27.24
N GLY A 46 -0.37 -18.14 -28.43
CA GLY A 46 -1.49 -19.04 -28.73
C GLY A 46 -2.71 -18.84 -27.84
N ASP A 47 -3.37 -19.94 -27.48
CA ASP A 47 -4.61 -19.92 -26.72
C ASP A 47 -4.42 -19.47 -25.27
N LEU A 48 -3.26 -19.75 -24.66
CA LEU A 48 -2.92 -19.22 -23.34
C LEU A 48 -2.95 -17.70 -23.32
N LYS A 49 -2.46 -17.02 -24.37
CA LYS A 49 -2.50 -15.56 -24.46
C LYS A 49 -3.95 -15.06 -24.52
N LYS A 50 -4.80 -15.70 -25.30
CA LYS A 50 -6.23 -15.34 -25.43
C LYS A 50 -6.93 -15.43 -24.07
N GLU A 51 -6.67 -16.51 -23.31
CA GLU A 51 -7.24 -16.74 -21.99
C GLU A 51 -6.79 -15.66 -20.99
N LEU A 52 -5.48 -15.37 -20.92
CA LEU A 52 -4.94 -14.38 -20.00
C LEU A 52 -5.40 -12.94 -20.34
N VAL A 53 -5.60 -12.61 -21.62
CA VAL A 53 -6.13 -11.31 -22.04
C VAL A 53 -7.56 -11.10 -21.56
N LYS A 54 -8.42 -12.15 -21.57
CA LYS A 54 -9.79 -12.08 -21.04
C LYS A 54 -9.83 -11.69 -19.56
N GLN A 55 -8.80 -12.04 -18.79
CA GLN A 55 -8.70 -11.74 -17.35
C GLN A 55 -8.43 -10.27 -17.03
N LYS A 56 -8.05 -9.45 -18.01
CA LYS A 56 -7.84 -7.99 -17.89
C LYS A 56 -6.89 -7.61 -16.73
N PHE A 57 -5.81 -8.37 -16.53
CA PHE A 57 -4.87 -8.15 -15.43
C PHE A 57 -4.23 -6.76 -15.43
N ASN A 58 -4.00 -6.14 -16.60
CA ASN A 58 -3.53 -4.78 -16.73
C ASN A 58 -4.49 -3.78 -16.05
N ILE A 59 -5.79 -3.89 -16.32
CA ILE A 59 -6.81 -3.00 -15.75
C ILE A 59 -6.87 -3.18 -14.24
N LYS A 60 -6.96 -4.43 -13.78
CA LYS A 60 -6.97 -4.76 -12.34
C LYS A 60 -5.74 -4.22 -11.62
N HIS A 61 -4.55 -4.38 -12.20
CA HIS A 61 -3.32 -3.87 -11.62
C HIS A 61 -3.35 -2.34 -11.45
N HIS A 62 -3.75 -1.60 -12.48
CA HIS A 62 -3.85 -0.13 -12.40
C HIS A 62 -4.91 0.33 -11.40
N GLN A 63 -6.08 -0.30 -11.37
CA GLN A 63 -7.15 0.05 -10.43
C GLN A 63 -6.69 -0.15 -8.97
N ILE A 64 -6.08 -1.30 -8.67
CA ILE A 64 -5.62 -1.59 -7.31
C ILE A 64 -4.44 -0.71 -6.93
N GLY A 65 -3.50 -0.47 -7.84
CA GLY A 65 -2.40 0.46 -7.62
C GLY A 65 -2.89 1.88 -7.30
N ALA A 66 -3.91 2.37 -7.99
CA ALA A 66 -4.55 3.66 -7.69
C ALA A 66 -5.23 3.66 -6.31
N ILE A 67 -5.94 2.58 -5.95
CA ILE A 67 -6.56 2.44 -4.62
C ILE A 67 -5.50 2.45 -3.52
N VAL A 68 -4.41 1.68 -3.67
CA VAL A 68 -3.30 1.64 -2.70
C VAL A 68 -2.68 3.03 -2.54
N LEU A 69 -2.38 3.73 -3.64
CA LEU A 69 -1.84 5.08 -3.59
C LEU A 69 -2.78 6.04 -2.85
N THR A 70 -4.07 6.02 -3.17
CA THR A 70 -5.08 6.88 -2.52
C THR A 70 -5.16 6.61 -1.03
N LEU A 71 -5.25 5.34 -0.62
CA LEU A 71 -5.31 4.96 0.80
C LEU A 71 -4.04 5.34 1.55
N MET A 72 -2.86 5.23 0.92
CA MET A 72 -1.60 5.65 1.52
C MET A 72 -1.53 7.16 1.70
N VAL A 73 -1.93 7.95 0.72
CA VAL A 73 -1.95 9.43 0.82
C VAL A 73 -2.94 9.87 1.91
N VAL A 74 -4.17 9.35 1.88
CA VAL A 74 -5.19 9.69 2.88
C VAL A 74 -4.76 9.25 4.29
N GLY A 75 -4.21 8.05 4.43
CA GLY A 75 -3.70 7.54 5.69
C GLY A 75 -2.52 8.35 6.23
N SER A 76 -1.60 8.77 5.36
CA SER A 76 -0.45 9.61 5.73
C SER A 76 -0.88 11.00 6.19
N ILE A 77 -1.82 11.63 5.49
CA ILE A 77 -2.38 12.93 5.89
C ILE A 77 -3.10 12.80 7.24
N GLY A 78 -3.95 11.78 7.40
CA GLY A 78 -4.68 11.53 8.64
C GLY A 78 -3.74 11.29 9.82
N SER A 79 -2.71 10.46 9.64
CA SER A 79 -1.70 10.20 10.68
C SER A 79 -0.92 11.46 11.06
N THR A 80 -0.55 12.29 10.09
CA THR A 80 0.14 13.56 10.33
C THR A 80 -0.74 14.53 11.11
N TYR A 81 -2.02 14.63 10.76
CA TYR A 81 -2.98 15.48 11.45
C TYR A 81 -3.18 15.05 12.92
N ILE A 82 -3.36 13.74 13.17
CA ILE A 82 -3.51 13.18 14.52
C ILE A 82 -2.26 13.46 15.38
N ASN A 83 -1.07 13.44 14.79
CA ASN A 83 0.19 13.76 15.47
C ASN A 83 0.51 15.27 15.50
N SER A 84 -0.50 16.13 15.36
CA SER A 84 -0.37 17.61 15.45
C SER A 84 0.66 18.19 14.47
N GLY A 85 0.73 17.62 13.27
CA GLY A 85 1.62 18.08 12.19
C GLY A 85 3.10 17.71 12.37
N LYS A 86 3.46 16.96 13.39
CA LYS A 86 4.84 16.52 13.61
C LYS A 86 5.15 15.29 12.74
N LEU A 87 5.93 15.48 11.67
CA LEU A 87 6.24 14.43 10.69
C LEU A 87 7.27 13.40 11.18
N PHE A 88 8.20 13.80 12.04
CA PHE A 88 9.35 12.97 12.46
C PHE A 88 9.25 12.54 13.92
N VAL A 89 8.03 12.19 14.37
CA VAL A 89 7.78 11.84 15.79
C VAL A 89 8.24 10.42 16.11
N ASN A 90 8.09 9.49 15.16
CA ASN A 90 8.48 8.09 15.35
C ASN A 90 8.89 7.42 14.03
N PRO A 91 9.73 6.36 14.10
CA PRO A 91 10.21 5.64 12.92
C PRO A 91 9.07 5.05 12.06
N HIS A 92 7.97 4.65 12.65
CA HIS A 92 6.82 4.08 11.96
C HIS A 92 6.16 5.11 11.02
N LEU A 93 5.96 6.36 11.47
CA LEU A 93 5.40 7.43 10.65
C LEU A 93 6.37 7.81 9.52
N VAL A 94 7.65 7.95 9.82
CA VAL A 94 8.70 8.25 8.81
C VAL A 94 8.72 7.17 7.72
N ALA A 95 8.67 5.89 8.11
CA ALA A 95 8.61 4.79 7.16
C ALA A 95 7.32 4.83 6.31
N GLY A 96 6.16 5.12 6.90
CA GLY A 96 4.90 5.29 6.18
C GLY A 96 4.94 6.39 5.14
N LEU A 97 5.52 7.55 5.47
CA LEU A 97 5.74 8.66 4.53
C LEU A 97 6.72 8.26 3.41
N GLY A 98 7.81 7.59 3.75
CA GLY A 98 8.76 7.06 2.78
C GLY A 98 8.11 6.07 1.80
N MET A 99 7.26 5.16 2.30
CA MET A 99 6.50 4.23 1.48
C MET A 99 5.52 4.97 0.55
N THR A 100 4.85 6.02 1.02
CA THR A 100 3.97 6.86 0.20
C THR A 100 4.74 7.50 -0.95
N CYS A 101 5.93 8.05 -0.70
CA CYS A 101 6.81 8.58 -1.73
C CYS A 101 7.23 7.49 -2.74
N LEU A 102 7.62 6.30 -2.27
CA LEU A 102 8.01 5.18 -3.15
C LEU A 102 6.86 4.73 -4.05
N ILE A 103 5.62 4.68 -3.53
CA ILE A 103 4.43 4.35 -4.33
C ILE A 103 4.19 5.42 -5.41
N ALA A 104 4.31 6.71 -5.05
CA ALA A 104 4.16 7.81 -6.00
C ALA A 104 5.22 7.75 -7.10
N VAL A 105 6.48 7.48 -6.76
CA VAL A 105 7.57 7.26 -7.73
C VAL A 105 7.26 6.06 -8.62
N SER A 106 6.84 4.93 -8.03
CA SER A 106 6.47 3.73 -8.78
C SER A 106 5.33 3.99 -9.78
N ALA A 107 4.32 4.76 -9.38
CA ALA A 107 3.21 5.16 -10.26
C ALA A 107 3.68 6.09 -11.38
N SER A 108 4.59 7.03 -11.11
CA SER A 108 5.13 7.97 -12.10
C SER A 108 5.98 7.31 -13.20
N LEU A 109 6.45 6.07 -12.97
CA LEU A 109 7.16 5.29 -14.00
C LEU A 109 6.23 4.74 -15.10
N THR A 110 4.91 4.75 -14.88
CA THR A 110 3.93 4.17 -15.83
C THR A 110 4.05 4.71 -17.25
N PRO A 111 4.15 6.02 -17.52
CA PRO A 111 4.30 6.54 -18.89
C PRO A 111 5.56 6.03 -19.60
N PHE A 112 6.66 5.89 -18.87
CA PHE A 112 7.93 5.36 -19.41
C PHE A 112 7.82 3.87 -19.74
N MET A 113 7.15 3.10 -18.87
CA MET A 113 6.86 1.68 -19.13
C MET A 113 5.97 1.47 -20.35
N GLN A 114 4.98 2.35 -20.57
CA GLN A 114 4.11 2.34 -21.75
C GLN A 114 4.88 2.62 -23.05
N LYS A 115 5.90 3.48 -22.99
CA LYS A 115 6.84 3.74 -24.08
C LYS A 115 7.85 2.61 -24.31
N GLY A 116 7.78 1.51 -23.58
CA GLY A 116 8.63 0.34 -23.76
C GLY A 116 9.99 0.41 -23.04
N GLN A 117 10.23 1.40 -22.18
CA GLN A 117 11.51 1.54 -21.49
C GLN A 117 11.73 0.47 -20.44
N GLU A 118 12.78 -0.35 -20.60
CA GLU A 118 13.07 -1.49 -19.71
C GLU A 118 13.56 -1.05 -18.33
N TRP A 119 14.34 0.05 -18.25
CA TRP A 119 14.78 0.59 -16.96
C TRP A 119 13.61 0.95 -16.05
N ALA A 120 12.56 1.58 -16.62
CA ALA A 120 11.38 1.97 -15.87
C ALA A 120 10.60 0.74 -15.35
N ARG A 121 10.55 -0.34 -16.16
CA ARG A 121 9.95 -1.62 -15.73
C ARG A 121 10.72 -2.27 -14.61
N LEU A 122 12.05 -2.31 -14.72
CA LEU A 122 12.90 -2.89 -13.68
C LEU A 122 12.78 -2.10 -12.38
N SER A 123 12.90 -0.78 -12.45
CA SER A 123 12.73 0.11 -11.28
C SER A 123 11.37 -0.05 -10.62
N HIS A 124 10.28 -0.10 -11.42
CA HIS A 124 8.93 -0.33 -10.90
C HIS A 124 8.84 -1.67 -10.14
N ILE A 125 9.39 -2.75 -10.70
CA ILE A 125 9.38 -4.07 -10.04
C ILE A 125 10.17 -4.03 -8.73
N LEU A 126 11.38 -3.48 -8.74
CA LEU A 126 12.26 -3.41 -7.57
C LEU A 126 11.61 -2.59 -6.44
N ILE A 127 11.07 -1.42 -6.76
CA ILE A 127 10.37 -0.57 -5.79
C ILE A 127 9.19 -1.35 -5.17
N ASN A 128 8.40 -2.06 -5.97
CA ASN A 128 7.24 -2.77 -5.46
C ASN A 128 7.59 -4.02 -4.63
N VAL A 129 8.71 -4.69 -4.91
CA VAL A 129 9.25 -5.77 -4.05
C VAL A 129 9.65 -5.19 -2.69
N VAL A 130 10.40 -4.07 -2.67
CA VAL A 130 10.79 -3.38 -1.43
C VAL A 130 9.54 -2.93 -0.66
N LEU A 131 8.57 -2.31 -1.34
CA LEU A 131 7.30 -1.87 -0.72
C LEU A 131 6.54 -3.01 -0.08
N THR A 132 6.44 -4.17 -0.75
CA THR A 132 5.75 -5.35 -0.17
C THR A 132 6.44 -5.82 1.11
N GLY A 133 7.77 -5.85 1.13
CA GLY A 133 8.54 -6.16 2.34
C GLY A 133 8.33 -5.14 3.46
N LEU A 134 8.32 -3.85 3.13
CA LEU A 134 8.05 -2.77 4.09
C LEU A 134 6.63 -2.83 4.66
N PHE A 135 5.62 -3.15 3.85
CA PHE A 135 4.26 -3.37 4.34
C PHE A 135 4.18 -4.55 5.31
N GLY A 136 4.87 -5.67 5.02
CA GLY A 136 4.96 -6.80 5.93
C GLY A 136 5.59 -6.39 7.28
N TRP A 137 6.71 -5.67 7.24
CA TRP A 137 7.37 -5.15 8.43
C TRP A 137 6.48 -4.20 9.23
N GLN A 138 5.79 -3.26 8.56
CA GLN A 138 4.85 -2.33 9.18
C GLN A 138 3.65 -3.05 9.81
N ALA A 139 3.13 -4.09 9.18
CA ALA A 139 2.05 -4.89 9.73
C ALA A 139 2.48 -5.59 11.04
N VAL A 140 3.69 -6.18 11.07
CA VAL A 140 4.23 -6.85 12.26
C VAL A 140 4.47 -5.84 13.38
N THR A 141 5.14 -4.71 13.11
CA THR A 141 5.41 -3.68 14.13
C THR A 141 4.12 -3.00 14.61
N GLY A 142 3.13 -2.87 13.74
CA GLY A 142 1.79 -2.37 14.09
C GLY A 142 1.06 -3.27 15.08
N MET A 143 1.21 -4.60 14.99
CA MET A 143 0.65 -5.55 15.96
C MET A 143 1.21 -5.35 17.37
N VAL A 144 2.50 -5.07 17.49
CA VAL A 144 3.13 -4.77 18.80
C VAL A 144 2.49 -3.51 19.42
N ILE A 145 2.23 -2.49 18.61
CA ILE A 145 1.55 -1.26 19.08
C ILE A 145 0.14 -1.58 19.57
N VAL A 146 -0.62 -2.40 18.84
CA VAL A 146 -1.96 -2.84 19.23
C VAL A 146 -1.94 -3.61 20.57
N GLN A 147 -1.01 -4.57 20.73
CA GLN A 147 -0.86 -5.31 21.98
C GLN A 147 -0.57 -4.39 23.17
N ASN A 148 0.30 -3.39 22.96
CA ASN A 148 0.60 -2.40 24.01
C ASN A 148 -0.61 -1.53 24.37
N ILE A 149 -1.50 -1.25 23.43
CA ILE A 149 -2.75 -0.52 23.67
C ILE A 149 -3.70 -1.40 24.51
N ILE A 150 -3.90 -2.65 24.09
CA ILE A 150 -4.79 -3.60 24.79
C ILE A 150 -4.33 -3.83 26.24
N ASN A 151 -3.02 -3.97 26.46
CA ASN A 151 -2.46 -4.21 27.80
C ASN A 151 -2.58 -2.98 28.74
N ARG A 152 -2.93 -1.80 28.21
CA ARG A 152 -3.11 -0.56 28.99
C ARG A 152 -4.57 -0.19 29.21
N MET A 153 -5.50 -0.95 28.64
CA MET A 153 -6.95 -0.84 28.85
C MET A 153 -7.37 -1.61 30.09
#